data_5384158096146ace30a3b7edf287cd3a
#
_entry.id   5384158096146ace30a3b7edf287cd3a
#
_cell.length_a   1.000
_cell.length_b   1.000
_cell.length_c   1.000
_cell.angle_alpha   90.00
_cell.angle_beta   90.00
_cell.angle_gamma   90.00
#
_symmetry.space_group_name_H-M   'P 1'
#
loop_
_entity.id
_entity.type
_entity.pdbx_description
1 polymer ?
#
loop_
_entity_poly.entity_id
_entity_poly.type
_entity_poly.pdbx_seq_one_letter_code
_entity_poly.pdbx_strand_id
1 'polypeptide(L)'
;YIFSPEDDPGQVAQTLDAIYEKQEADQFGEARYAIYFMPGEYDETIEADVGFYTQVAGLGELPTDTKLQSLQCTARWLSDDPSNHNACCNFWRGVENIELKTNTMWAVSQATFMRRVQVDGALFLHDEYGWCSGGFLADSNTDLMTDSGSQQQWLSRNCNWKAWMGANWNMVFVGTEEGKNPTGTWPDRKSTRLNSSHK
;
A
#
# COMPACT_ATOMS: atom_id res chain seq x y z
N TYR A 1 1.65 17.30 -8.97
CA TYR A 1 2.04 16.78 -10.28
C TYR A 1 0.87 16.04 -10.91
N ILE A 2 0.72 16.16 -12.22
CA ILE A 2 -0.27 15.39 -13.00
C ILE A 2 0.48 14.84 -14.20
N PHE A 3 0.43 13.52 -14.36
CA PHE A 3 1.06 12.82 -15.47
C PHE A 3 0.00 12.24 -16.41
N SER A 4 0.36 12.15 -17.67
CA SER A 4 -0.42 11.54 -18.76
C SER A 4 0.33 10.33 -19.33
N PRO A 5 -0.36 9.30 -19.86
CA PRO A 5 0.31 8.19 -20.55
C PRO A 5 1.16 8.60 -21.75
N GLU A 6 0.92 9.79 -22.31
CA GLU A 6 1.69 10.34 -23.43
C GLU A 6 2.95 11.10 -22.99
N ASP A 7 3.17 11.31 -21.68
CA ASP A 7 4.38 11.95 -21.19
C ASP A 7 5.60 11.04 -21.39
N ASP A 8 6.78 11.64 -21.53
CA ASP A 8 8.02 10.89 -21.66
C ASP A 8 8.29 10.05 -20.41
N PRO A 9 8.36 8.72 -20.53
CA PRO A 9 8.49 7.83 -19.36
C PRO A 9 9.73 8.13 -18.52
N GLY A 10 10.84 8.50 -19.15
CA GLY A 10 12.07 8.83 -18.44
C GLY A 10 11.95 10.11 -17.61
N GLN A 11 11.22 11.11 -18.10
CA GLN A 11 10.96 12.34 -17.34
C GLN A 11 9.99 12.08 -16.18
N VAL A 12 8.98 11.23 -16.39
CA VAL A 12 8.05 10.83 -15.34
C VAL A 12 8.82 10.12 -14.22
N ALA A 13 9.58 9.07 -14.56
CA ALA A 13 10.39 8.31 -13.60
C ALA A 13 11.35 9.23 -12.83
N GLN A 14 12.13 10.05 -13.54
CA GLN A 14 13.06 10.99 -12.89
C GLN A 14 12.35 11.95 -11.91
N THR A 15 11.13 12.38 -12.23
CA THR A 15 10.37 13.27 -11.34
C THR A 15 9.90 12.53 -10.09
N LEU A 16 9.44 11.29 -10.24
CA LEU A 16 9.01 10.43 -9.12
C LEU A 16 10.19 10.15 -8.19
N ASP A 17 11.34 9.77 -8.75
CA ASP A 17 12.58 9.53 -8.00
C ASP A 17 13.01 10.76 -7.20
N ALA A 18 13.01 11.93 -7.83
CA ALA A 18 13.39 13.18 -7.16
C ALA A 18 12.44 13.57 -6.02
N ILE A 19 11.14 13.24 -6.14
CA ILE A 19 10.17 13.42 -5.05
C ILE A 19 10.46 12.42 -3.93
N TYR A 20 10.68 11.15 -4.29
CA TYR A 20 10.95 10.10 -3.32
C TYR A 20 12.25 10.35 -2.54
N GLU A 21 13.35 10.64 -3.21
CA GLU A 21 14.64 10.98 -2.56
C GLU A 21 14.47 12.08 -1.50
N LYS A 22 13.61 13.06 -1.78
CA LYS A 22 13.32 14.12 -0.84
C LYS A 22 12.41 13.71 0.31
N GLN A 23 11.46 12.82 0.06
CA GLN A 23 10.39 12.47 0.99
C GLN A 23 10.60 11.13 1.70
N GLU A 24 11.58 10.32 1.29
CA GLU A 24 11.82 9.00 1.88
C GLU A 24 11.99 9.06 3.40
N ALA A 25 12.85 9.96 3.87
CA ALA A 25 13.21 10.11 5.28
C ALA A 25 12.73 11.43 5.91
N ASP A 26 11.95 12.25 5.19
CA ASP A 26 11.55 13.60 5.62
C ASP A 26 10.37 13.58 6.61
N GLN A 27 10.55 12.86 7.72
CA GLN A 27 9.54 12.63 8.75
C GLN A 27 8.97 13.94 9.34
N PHE A 28 9.77 14.99 9.40
CA PHE A 28 9.39 16.27 10.03
C PHE A 28 9.39 17.45 9.06
N GLY A 29 9.51 17.19 7.77
CA GLY A 29 9.51 18.21 6.74
C GLY A 29 8.15 18.84 6.48
N GLU A 30 8.18 19.99 5.83
CA GLU A 30 6.98 20.76 5.50
C GLU A 30 6.43 20.46 4.09
N ALA A 31 7.21 19.77 3.23
CA ALA A 31 6.82 19.49 1.87
C ALA A 31 5.64 18.50 1.81
N ARG A 32 4.76 18.72 0.87
CA ARG A 32 3.56 17.90 0.63
C ARG A 32 3.42 17.68 -0.86
N TYR A 33 3.24 16.41 -1.28
CA TYR A 33 3.12 16.04 -2.69
C TYR A 33 1.82 15.32 -2.96
N ALA A 34 1.13 15.76 -4.02
CA ALA A 34 0.04 15.06 -4.65
C ALA A 34 0.48 14.69 -6.07
N ILE A 35 0.51 13.41 -6.38
CA ILE A 35 0.92 12.84 -7.66
C ILE A 35 -0.30 12.18 -8.27
N TYR A 36 -0.74 12.69 -9.39
CA TYR A 36 -1.93 12.21 -10.09
C TYR A 36 -1.56 11.64 -11.45
N PHE A 37 -2.18 10.53 -11.78
CA PHE A 37 -2.04 9.87 -13.06
C PHE A 37 -3.37 9.93 -13.82
N MET A 38 -3.36 10.50 -15.02
CA MET A 38 -4.51 10.49 -15.92
C MET A 38 -4.87 9.04 -16.29
N PRO A 39 -6.13 8.75 -16.69
CA PRO A 39 -6.51 7.43 -17.18
C PRO A 39 -5.63 6.95 -18.34
N GLY A 40 -5.23 5.70 -18.31
CA GLY A 40 -4.43 5.02 -19.30
C GLY A 40 -3.44 4.03 -18.69
N GLU A 41 -2.68 3.36 -19.55
CA GLU A 41 -1.63 2.42 -19.17
C GLU A 41 -0.27 3.11 -19.33
N TYR A 42 0.50 3.09 -18.27
CA TYR A 42 1.81 3.72 -18.22
C TYR A 42 2.91 2.73 -18.56
N ASP A 43 4.02 3.26 -19.09
CA ASP A 43 5.19 2.47 -19.46
C ASP A 43 5.69 1.63 -18.27
N GLU A 44 6.19 0.42 -18.56
CA GLU A 44 6.65 -0.54 -17.55
C GLU A 44 7.87 -0.07 -16.75
N THR A 45 8.55 0.96 -17.21
CA THR A 45 9.69 1.56 -16.50
C THR A 45 9.27 2.57 -15.44
N ILE A 46 7.98 2.91 -15.36
CA ILE A 46 7.46 3.86 -14.37
C ILE A 46 7.10 3.09 -13.10
N GLU A 47 7.94 3.25 -12.10
CA GLU A 47 7.71 2.78 -10.74
C GLU A 47 7.55 3.97 -9.80
N ALA A 48 6.60 3.90 -8.87
CA ALA A 48 6.33 4.98 -7.93
C ALA A 48 6.69 4.55 -6.50
N ASP A 49 7.79 5.04 -5.98
CA ASP A 49 8.10 4.92 -4.56
C ASP A 49 7.44 6.04 -3.77
N VAL A 50 6.80 5.69 -2.64
CA VAL A 50 5.96 6.62 -1.88
C VAL A 50 6.61 6.95 -0.54
N GLY A 51 7.07 8.20 -0.41
CA GLY A 51 7.66 8.74 0.81
C GLY A 51 6.67 9.45 1.73
N PHE A 52 7.18 10.15 2.75
CA PHE A 52 6.38 10.94 3.67
C PHE A 52 5.55 12.01 2.96
N TYR A 53 4.35 12.24 3.46
CA TYR A 53 3.46 13.32 3.01
C TYR A 53 3.18 13.32 1.50
N THR A 54 3.25 12.13 0.89
CA THR A 54 3.00 11.90 -0.53
C THR A 54 1.73 11.11 -0.71
N GLN A 55 0.85 11.58 -1.57
CA GLN A 55 -0.33 10.86 -2.03
C GLN A 55 -0.22 10.60 -3.53
N VAL A 56 -0.45 9.35 -3.93
CA VAL A 56 -0.53 8.93 -5.33
C VAL A 56 -1.95 8.53 -5.65
N ALA A 57 -2.51 9.01 -6.76
CA ALA A 57 -3.86 8.64 -7.16
C ALA A 57 -4.05 8.61 -8.69
N GLY A 58 -4.85 7.65 -9.16
CA GLY A 58 -5.39 7.64 -10.51
C GLY A 58 -6.63 8.53 -10.62
N LEU A 59 -6.76 9.25 -11.72
CA LEU A 59 -7.88 10.17 -11.99
C LEU A 59 -9.00 9.54 -12.83
N GLY A 60 -8.97 8.22 -13.04
CA GLY A 60 -10.06 7.49 -13.68
C GLY A 60 -11.30 7.37 -12.82
N GLU A 61 -12.43 6.99 -13.43
CA GLU A 61 -13.66 6.67 -12.69
C GLU A 61 -13.49 5.39 -11.86
N LEU A 62 -12.82 4.39 -12.46
CA LEU A 62 -12.50 3.11 -11.82
C LEU A 62 -10.99 2.99 -11.56
N PRO A 63 -10.56 2.19 -10.57
CA PRO A 63 -9.15 1.90 -10.35
C PRO A 63 -8.45 1.37 -11.61
N THR A 64 -9.14 0.53 -12.38
CA THR A 64 -8.65 -0.10 -13.61
C THR A 64 -8.48 0.84 -14.79
N ASP A 65 -8.93 2.08 -14.68
CA ASP A 65 -8.75 3.08 -15.73
C ASP A 65 -7.32 3.65 -15.75
N THR A 66 -6.60 3.54 -14.64
CA THR A 66 -5.22 4.04 -14.50
C THR A 66 -4.31 2.91 -14.06
N LYS A 67 -3.34 2.54 -14.89
CA LYS A 67 -2.50 1.36 -14.67
C LYS A 67 -1.03 1.72 -14.60
N LEU A 68 -0.42 1.44 -13.47
CA LEU A 68 1.02 1.51 -13.27
C LEU A 68 1.62 0.11 -13.17
N GLN A 69 2.88 -0.03 -13.54
CA GLN A 69 3.60 -1.29 -13.38
C GLN A 69 3.77 -1.64 -11.92
N SER A 70 4.32 -0.73 -11.13
CA SER A 70 4.50 -0.94 -9.69
C SER A 70 4.38 0.36 -8.89
N LEU A 71 4.09 0.19 -7.61
CA LEU A 71 4.13 1.23 -6.60
C LEU A 71 4.61 0.60 -5.30
N GLN A 72 5.51 1.27 -4.60
CA GLN A 72 6.12 0.69 -3.41
C GLN A 72 6.24 1.70 -2.26
N CYS A 73 6.24 1.15 -1.06
CA CYS A 73 6.79 1.80 0.13
C CYS A 73 7.72 0.82 0.82
N THR A 74 9.01 1.05 0.72
CA THR A 74 10.05 0.23 1.34
C THR A 74 10.38 0.70 2.75
N ALA A 75 11.14 -0.10 3.51
CA ALA A 75 11.52 0.21 4.88
C ALA A 75 13.05 0.25 5.04
N ARG A 76 13.73 1.08 4.23
CA ARG A 76 15.20 1.03 4.14
C ARG A 76 15.92 2.31 4.58
N TRP A 77 15.19 3.34 4.92
CA TRP A 77 15.74 4.65 5.27
C TRP A 77 16.10 4.81 6.76
N LEU A 78 15.51 3.98 7.64
CA LEU A 78 15.61 4.19 9.09
C LEU A 78 16.97 3.79 9.67
N SER A 79 17.76 2.99 8.97
CA SER A 79 19.03 2.47 9.45
C SER A 79 20.02 2.26 8.29
N ASP A 80 21.30 2.49 8.55
CA ASP A 80 22.38 2.13 7.62
C ASP A 80 22.63 0.62 7.54
N ASP A 81 22.01 -0.17 8.40
CA ASP A 81 22.07 -1.64 8.36
C ASP A 81 21.12 -2.14 7.25
N PRO A 82 21.62 -2.73 6.16
CA PRO A 82 20.78 -3.19 5.05
C PRO A 82 19.86 -4.37 5.42
N SER A 83 20.08 -5.01 6.55
CA SER A 83 19.20 -6.07 7.06
C SER A 83 18.05 -5.52 7.92
N ASN A 84 18.04 -4.24 8.19
CA ASN A 84 16.99 -3.60 8.98
C ASN A 84 15.85 -3.13 8.06
N HIS A 85 14.77 -3.89 8.05
CA HIS A 85 13.56 -3.60 7.29
C HIS A 85 12.44 -3.01 8.16
N ASN A 86 12.79 -2.17 9.13
CA ASN A 86 11.85 -1.60 10.09
C ASN A 86 11.06 -0.43 9.47
N ALA A 87 9.78 -0.64 9.25
CA ALA A 87 8.83 0.35 8.71
C ALA A 87 8.01 1.08 9.79
N CYS A 88 8.35 0.97 11.08
CA CYS A 88 7.55 1.56 12.15
C CYS A 88 7.42 3.09 12.08
N CYS A 89 8.25 3.76 11.30
CA CYS A 89 8.18 5.20 11.07
C CYS A 89 7.62 5.58 9.69
N ASN A 90 7.17 4.63 8.88
CA ASN A 90 6.59 4.92 7.56
C ASN A 90 5.15 5.44 7.67
N PHE A 91 5.00 6.70 8.08
CA PHE A 91 3.72 7.38 8.30
C PHE A 91 3.31 8.29 7.14
N TRP A 92 2.09 8.82 7.20
CA TRP A 92 1.61 9.97 6.42
C TRP A 92 1.80 9.80 4.90
N ARG A 93 1.30 8.72 4.34
CA ARG A 93 1.31 8.47 2.89
C ARG A 93 0.07 7.74 2.45
N GLY A 94 -0.29 7.86 1.19
CA GLY A 94 -1.50 7.23 0.70
C GLY A 94 -1.48 6.92 -0.78
N VAL A 95 -2.27 5.90 -1.15
CA VAL A 95 -2.49 5.47 -2.53
C VAL A 95 -3.96 5.28 -2.78
N GLU A 96 -4.44 5.76 -3.92
CA GLU A 96 -5.86 5.75 -4.21
C GLU A 96 -6.16 5.57 -5.70
N ASN A 97 -7.20 4.78 -5.98
CA ASN A 97 -7.87 4.67 -7.28
C ASN A 97 -6.94 4.32 -8.44
N ILE A 98 -6.20 3.22 -8.31
CA ILE A 98 -5.19 2.81 -9.30
C ILE A 98 -5.07 1.29 -9.41
N GLU A 99 -4.72 0.77 -10.58
CA GLU A 99 -4.35 -0.62 -10.81
C GLU A 99 -2.82 -0.77 -10.86
N LEU A 100 -2.31 -1.73 -10.11
CA LEU A 100 -0.89 -2.08 -10.03
C LEU A 100 -0.68 -3.47 -10.64
N LYS A 101 0.12 -3.53 -11.69
CA LYS A 101 0.25 -4.72 -12.55
C LYS A 101 1.11 -5.84 -11.96
N THR A 102 1.90 -5.52 -10.94
CA THR A 102 2.84 -6.48 -10.32
C THR A 102 2.62 -6.59 -8.82
N ASN A 103 3.48 -7.37 -8.16
CA ASN A 103 3.52 -7.41 -6.71
C ASN A 103 3.79 -6.02 -6.14
N THR A 104 3.08 -5.70 -5.08
CA THR A 104 3.18 -4.40 -4.42
C THR A 104 3.69 -4.56 -3.00
N MET A 105 4.73 -3.82 -2.64
CA MET A 105 5.19 -3.70 -1.26
C MET A 105 4.63 -2.41 -0.65
N TRP A 106 3.87 -2.55 0.41
CA TRP A 106 3.32 -1.42 1.17
C TRP A 106 3.72 -1.56 2.64
N ALA A 107 5.04 -1.42 2.90
CA ALA A 107 5.63 -1.51 4.22
C ALA A 107 5.42 -0.22 5.01
N VAL A 108 4.25 -0.10 5.64
CA VAL A 108 3.79 1.14 6.27
C VAL A 108 3.41 0.93 7.73
N SER A 109 3.26 2.04 8.44
CA SER A 109 2.71 2.13 9.78
C SER A 109 1.54 3.11 9.84
N GLN A 110 1.23 3.67 10.99
CA GLN A 110 0.01 4.45 11.22
C GLN A 110 -0.11 5.67 10.29
N ALA A 111 -1.33 6.17 10.14
CA ALA A 111 -1.66 7.34 9.33
C ALA A 111 -1.35 7.15 7.83
N THR A 112 -1.55 5.94 7.35
CA THR A 112 -1.43 5.59 5.94
C THR A 112 -2.73 4.97 5.44
N PHE A 113 -2.95 5.05 4.14
CA PHE A 113 -4.08 4.38 3.52
C PHE A 113 -3.75 3.89 2.11
N MET A 114 -4.40 2.79 1.75
CA MET A 114 -4.52 2.31 0.39
C MET A 114 -6.01 2.08 0.13
N ARG A 115 -6.59 2.75 -0.85
CA ARG A 115 -8.03 2.72 -1.09
C ARG A 115 -8.36 2.66 -2.58
N ARG A 116 -9.34 1.82 -2.94
CA ARG A 116 -9.74 1.64 -4.34
C ARG A 116 -8.53 1.28 -5.21
N VAL A 117 -7.75 0.29 -4.77
CA VAL A 117 -6.58 -0.19 -5.51
C VAL A 117 -6.84 -1.62 -5.97
N GLN A 118 -6.53 -1.88 -7.23
CA GLN A 118 -6.45 -3.21 -7.79
C GLN A 118 -4.98 -3.62 -7.86
N VAL A 119 -4.61 -4.74 -7.25
CA VAL A 119 -3.26 -5.31 -7.34
C VAL A 119 -3.34 -6.65 -8.07
N ASP A 120 -2.78 -6.74 -9.26
CA ASP A 120 -2.80 -7.96 -10.08
C ASP A 120 -1.86 -9.05 -9.52
N GLY A 121 -0.95 -8.69 -8.66
CA GLY A 121 -0.02 -9.55 -7.94
C GLY A 121 -0.39 -9.82 -6.49
N ALA A 122 0.63 -10.03 -5.67
CA ALA A 122 0.54 -10.10 -4.22
C ALA A 122 0.78 -8.73 -3.58
N LEU A 123 0.11 -8.47 -2.46
CA LEU A 123 0.30 -7.28 -1.64
C LEU A 123 1.04 -7.66 -0.36
N PHE A 124 2.25 -7.13 -0.19
CA PHE A 124 3.06 -7.31 1.00
C PHE A 124 2.96 -6.05 1.86
N LEU A 125 2.42 -6.19 3.08
CA LEU A 125 2.27 -5.09 4.04
C LEU A 125 3.49 -4.94 4.95
N HIS A 126 4.62 -5.43 4.51
CA HIS A 126 5.90 -5.43 5.20
C HIS A 126 7.04 -5.45 4.18
N ASP A 127 8.25 -5.13 4.62
CA ASP A 127 9.50 -5.35 3.89
C ASP A 127 10.27 -6.45 4.63
N GLU A 128 10.45 -7.60 4.00
CA GLU A 128 11.14 -8.79 4.51
C GLU A 128 10.83 -9.14 5.99
N TYR A 129 9.56 -9.08 6.37
CA TYR A 129 9.08 -9.30 7.74
C TYR A 129 9.65 -8.35 8.81
N GLY A 130 10.24 -7.23 8.40
CA GLY A 130 10.62 -6.15 9.32
C GLY A 130 9.41 -5.56 10.05
N TRP A 131 9.66 -4.88 11.16
CA TRP A 131 8.60 -4.35 12.02
C TRP A 131 7.71 -3.33 11.30
N CYS A 132 6.39 -3.53 11.40
CA CYS A 132 5.36 -2.63 10.92
C CYS A 132 4.26 -2.48 11.96
N SER A 133 3.61 -1.33 12.05
CA SER A 133 2.65 -1.09 13.12
C SER A 133 1.36 -0.41 12.70
N GLY A 134 0.72 -0.92 11.66
CA GLY A 134 -0.63 -0.51 11.32
C GLY A 134 -0.79 0.12 9.95
N GLY A 135 -2.03 0.28 9.55
CA GLY A 135 -2.43 0.88 8.29
C GLY A 135 -3.89 0.59 7.99
N PHE A 136 -4.34 1.07 6.84
CA PHE A 136 -5.70 0.95 6.38
C PHE A 136 -5.76 0.57 4.91
N LEU A 137 -6.50 -0.49 4.61
CA LEU A 137 -6.82 -0.94 3.26
C LEU A 137 -8.33 -0.92 3.08
N ALA A 138 -8.83 -0.26 2.02
CA ALA A 138 -10.27 -0.19 1.78
C ALA A 138 -10.64 -0.30 0.30
N ASP A 139 -11.79 -0.92 0.07
CA ASP A 139 -12.45 -0.96 -1.25
C ASP A 139 -11.48 -1.44 -2.36
N SER A 140 -10.62 -2.43 -2.03
CA SER A 140 -9.47 -2.84 -2.85
C SER A 140 -9.46 -4.34 -3.08
N ASN A 141 -8.83 -4.76 -4.17
CA ASN A 141 -8.68 -6.18 -4.53
C ASN A 141 -7.21 -6.53 -4.71
N THR A 142 -6.87 -7.75 -4.34
CA THR A 142 -5.56 -8.36 -4.61
C THR A 142 -5.79 -9.70 -5.28
N ASP A 143 -5.25 -9.88 -6.48
CA ASP A 143 -5.52 -11.08 -7.29
C ASP A 143 -4.88 -12.34 -6.73
N LEU A 144 -3.82 -12.21 -5.96
CA LEU A 144 -3.16 -13.32 -5.30
C LEU A 144 -3.39 -13.29 -3.79
N MET A 145 -2.40 -12.99 -3.03
CA MET A 145 -2.47 -12.97 -1.57
C MET A 145 -2.15 -11.58 -1.02
N THR A 146 -2.68 -11.30 0.16
CA THR A 146 -2.20 -10.22 1.01
C THR A 146 -1.42 -10.82 2.17
N ASP A 147 -0.15 -10.45 2.32
CA ASP A 147 0.69 -10.87 3.42
C ASP A 147 0.90 -9.70 4.39
N SER A 148 0.35 -9.83 5.58
CA SER A 148 0.51 -8.81 6.63
C SER A 148 1.83 -8.92 7.39
N GLY A 149 2.56 -10.03 7.24
CA GLY A 149 3.87 -10.24 7.86
C GLY A 149 3.87 -9.91 9.35
N SER A 150 4.67 -8.94 9.71
CA SER A 150 4.86 -8.46 11.07
C SER A 150 3.89 -7.36 11.52
N GLN A 151 2.93 -6.96 10.70
CA GLN A 151 1.97 -5.90 11.05
C GLN A 151 1.33 -6.14 12.41
N GLN A 152 1.46 -5.16 13.32
CA GLN A 152 0.94 -5.26 14.69
C GLN A 152 -0.56 -4.99 14.75
N GLN A 153 -1.07 -4.13 13.88
CA GLN A 153 -2.48 -3.79 13.80
C GLN A 153 -2.83 -3.38 12.37
N TRP A 154 -3.97 -3.82 11.89
CA TRP A 154 -4.38 -3.52 10.53
C TRP A 154 -5.91 -3.51 10.40
N LEU A 155 -6.43 -2.57 9.64
CA LEU A 155 -7.83 -2.50 9.28
C LEU A 155 -8.01 -2.71 7.79
N SER A 156 -8.80 -3.71 7.42
CA SER A 156 -9.27 -3.91 6.04
C SER A 156 -10.79 -3.78 5.97
N ARG A 157 -11.28 -2.99 4.99
CA ARG A 157 -12.70 -2.78 4.77
C ARG A 157 -13.08 -2.97 3.30
N ASN A 158 -14.10 -3.81 3.04
CA ASN A 158 -14.61 -4.08 1.68
C ASN A 158 -13.51 -4.51 0.71
N CYS A 159 -12.63 -5.40 1.14
CA CYS A 159 -11.50 -5.87 0.35
C CYS A 159 -11.68 -7.33 -0.04
N ASN A 160 -11.01 -7.72 -1.12
CA ASN A 160 -11.00 -9.08 -1.59
C ASN A 160 -9.56 -9.53 -1.92
N TRP A 161 -9.24 -10.79 -1.63
CA TRP A 161 -7.99 -11.48 -1.92
C TRP A 161 -8.22 -12.98 -2.04
N LYS A 162 -7.30 -13.71 -2.66
CA LYS A 162 -7.37 -15.17 -2.66
C LYS A 162 -7.01 -15.77 -1.31
N ALA A 163 -6.05 -15.18 -0.62
CA ALA A 163 -5.62 -15.60 0.70
C ALA A 163 -5.05 -14.43 1.50
N TRP A 164 -5.17 -14.51 2.83
CA TRP A 164 -4.46 -13.63 3.74
C TRP A 164 -3.41 -14.42 4.51
N MET A 165 -2.18 -13.91 4.56
CA MET A 165 -1.09 -14.46 5.34
C MET A 165 -0.69 -13.51 6.47
N GLY A 166 -0.05 -14.05 7.50
CA GLY A 166 0.33 -13.28 8.67
C GLY A 166 -0.80 -13.20 9.71
N ALA A 167 -1.10 -12.02 10.23
CA ALA A 167 -2.04 -11.76 11.34
C ALA A 167 -1.45 -12.08 12.72
N ASN A 168 -0.26 -11.57 12.95
CA ASN A 168 0.47 -11.83 14.20
C ASN A 168 -0.11 -11.10 15.41
N TRP A 169 -0.84 -9.97 15.19
CA TRP A 169 -1.36 -9.09 16.23
C TRP A 169 -2.84 -8.79 16.02
N ASN A 170 -3.23 -7.52 16.09
CA ASN A 170 -4.61 -7.08 16.01
C ASN A 170 -5.00 -6.78 14.56
N MET A 171 -5.81 -7.63 13.96
CA MET A 171 -6.34 -7.44 12.62
C MET A 171 -7.86 -7.27 12.68
N VAL A 172 -8.38 -6.28 11.95
CA VAL A 172 -9.82 -6.03 11.83
C VAL A 172 -10.23 -6.15 10.37
N PHE A 173 -11.19 -7.00 10.10
CA PHE A 173 -11.75 -7.23 8.77
C PHE A 173 -13.23 -6.89 8.76
N VAL A 174 -13.63 -6.00 7.85
CA VAL A 174 -15.03 -5.56 7.68
C VAL A 174 -15.42 -5.69 6.21
N GLY A 175 -16.49 -6.41 5.91
CA GLY A 175 -16.96 -6.57 4.52
C GLY A 175 -16.02 -7.36 3.63
N THR A 176 -15.19 -8.22 4.19
CA THR A 176 -14.30 -9.13 3.46
C THR A 176 -14.92 -10.53 3.38
N GLU A 177 -14.53 -11.32 2.39
CA GLU A 177 -15.11 -12.66 2.18
C GLU A 177 -14.81 -13.61 3.34
N GLU A 178 -15.84 -14.32 3.79
CA GLU A 178 -15.72 -15.31 4.86
C GLU A 178 -14.88 -16.50 4.40
N GLY A 179 -13.97 -16.94 5.30
CA GLY A 179 -13.08 -18.08 5.04
C GLY A 179 -11.75 -17.73 4.38
N LYS A 180 -11.60 -16.53 3.84
CA LYS A 180 -10.31 -16.05 3.30
C LYS A 180 -9.46 -15.28 4.30
N ASN A 181 -10.03 -14.91 5.43
CA ASN A 181 -9.33 -14.18 6.48
C ASN A 181 -8.78 -15.14 7.53
N PRO A 182 -7.68 -14.80 8.20
CA PRO A 182 -7.18 -15.57 9.32
C PRO A 182 -8.19 -15.58 10.47
N THR A 183 -8.24 -16.68 11.19
CA THR A 183 -9.06 -16.81 12.38
C THR A 183 -8.18 -16.77 13.62
N GLY A 184 -8.50 -15.87 14.53
CA GLY A 184 -7.87 -15.84 15.85
C GLY A 184 -8.62 -16.71 16.85
N THR A 185 -7.91 -17.20 17.86
CA THR A 185 -8.47 -17.89 19.02
C THR A 185 -8.35 -17.04 20.27
N TRP A 186 -9.35 -17.10 21.16
CA TRP A 186 -9.27 -16.46 22.45
C TRP A 186 -8.49 -17.35 23.43
N PRO A 187 -7.62 -16.82 24.31
CA PRO A 187 -7.32 -15.37 24.53
C PRO A 187 -6.30 -14.79 23.54
N ASP A 188 -5.62 -15.60 22.77
CA ASP A 188 -4.53 -15.19 21.89
C ASP A 188 -5.02 -14.63 20.55
N ARG A 189 -6.20 -14.03 20.57
CA ARG A 189 -6.77 -13.48 19.37
C ARG A 189 -5.91 -12.33 18.83
N LYS A 190 -5.43 -12.52 17.62
CA LYS A 190 -4.65 -11.54 16.88
C LYS A 190 -5.45 -10.92 15.73
N SER A 191 -6.64 -11.41 15.47
CA SER A 191 -7.55 -10.87 14.49
C SER A 191 -8.96 -10.74 15.03
N THR A 192 -9.64 -9.68 14.73
CA THR A 192 -11.05 -9.47 15.03
C THR A 192 -11.80 -9.28 13.73
N ARG A 193 -12.83 -10.08 13.55
CA ARG A 193 -13.69 -10.02 12.39
C ARG A 193 -15.03 -9.40 12.78
N LEU A 194 -15.38 -8.33 12.13
CA LEU A 194 -16.71 -7.74 12.20
C LEU A 194 -17.51 -8.25 10.99
N ASN A 195 -18.55 -9.01 11.26
CA ASN A 195 -19.45 -9.50 10.21
C ASN A 195 -20.37 -8.36 9.78
N SER A 196 -20.38 -8.04 8.48
CA SER A 196 -21.24 -7.00 7.90
C SER A 196 -22.68 -7.48 7.66
N SER A 197 -23.12 -8.56 8.28
CA SER A 197 -24.47 -9.12 8.10
C SER A 197 -25.59 -8.33 8.78
N HIS A 198 -25.34 -7.14 9.29
CA HIS A 198 -26.39 -6.20 9.67
C HIS A 198 -26.63 -5.21 8.53
N LYS A 199 -27.49 -5.59 7.59
CA LYS A 199 -28.20 -4.65 6.73
C LYS A 199 -29.29 -3.94 7.51
#